data_82353b3621f7a10a69d7e4991f08a67e
#
_entry.id   82353b3621f7a10a69d7e4991f08a67e
#
_cell.length_a   1.000
_cell.length_b   1.000
_cell.length_c   1.000
_cell.angle_alpha   90.00
_cell.angle_beta   90.00
_cell.angle_gamma   90.00
#
_symmetry.space_group_name_H-M   'P 1'
#
loop_
_entity.id
_entity.type
_entity.pdbx_description
1 polymer ?
#
loop_
_entity_poly.entity_id
_entity_poly.type
_entity_poly.pdbx_seq_one_letter_code
_entity_poly.pdbx_strand_id
1 'polypeptide(L)'
;GFLYRIFLSHTIGAHGLGIFQLILPLQILIMSICASGIQTAISRLTAAEKVSKNPSRHISDYFVVGTVFSVVFSLVFSWFLYSYADFWAVQILKESQTSGLIRILSLSIPLSTLHTCISSYYLGRKQAGFPAGVQLLEQLFRTGGCYILYLICASQGRNITPAIAVGGNLIGEIASSFISLFAVSMHFKVTHYNIRNIRRPLSVLRKLLHISVPLTMNKILLTLLGSIEVILIPARLQMSGLTPKDSLSVYGIFTGMALPLILFPATLTNSAAAMLIPSITQLQTLGYQKRIQYVIGRIFRYCLLLGGSCLVFFLFLGEFLGNFLFHSQTAGIYIHTMSYICPFLYLNTTLTSVLNGLGKSGICLLHSVISVCIRISFVLFAIPVLGIRGYLYGILCSELALNILHSLQILQNNYSNPRK
;
A
#
# COMPACT_ATOMS: atom_id res chain seq x y z
N GLY A 1 11.39 -6.35 -1.59
CA GLY A 1 10.90 -5.70 -0.39
C GLY A 1 11.33 -6.33 0.94
N PHE A 2 11.18 -7.67 1.13
CA PHE A 2 11.48 -8.31 2.41
C PHE A 2 12.99 -8.30 2.74
N LEU A 3 13.84 -8.73 1.81
CA LEU A 3 15.31 -8.69 1.99
C LEU A 3 15.84 -7.28 2.29
N TYR A 4 15.25 -6.26 1.67
CA TYR A 4 15.56 -4.86 1.96
C TYR A 4 15.29 -4.49 3.43
N ARG A 5 14.21 -5.00 4.03
CA ARG A 5 13.88 -4.74 5.44
C ARG A 5 14.83 -5.45 6.40
N ILE A 6 15.28 -6.67 6.06
CA ILE A 6 16.33 -7.37 6.82
C ILE A 6 17.62 -6.55 6.79
N PHE A 7 18.03 -6.09 5.61
CA PHE A 7 19.20 -5.23 5.49
C PHE A 7 19.09 -3.95 6.34
N LEU A 8 17.94 -3.26 6.28
CA LEU A 8 17.73 -2.06 7.09
C LEU A 8 17.74 -2.35 8.60
N SER A 9 17.19 -3.48 9.04
CA SER A 9 17.19 -3.82 10.47
C SER A 9 18.60 -3.96 11.05
N HIS A 10 19.53 -4.50 10.24
CA HIS A 10 20.95 -4.62 10.64
C HIS A 10 21.74 -3.33 10.53
N THR A 11 21.35 -2.42 9.62
CA THR A 11 22.12 -1.19 9.37
C THR A 11 21.68 -0.01 10.21
N ILE A 12 20.38 0.27 10.29
CA ILE A 12 19.82 1.42 11.03
C ILE A 12 19.18 1.04 12.37
N GLY A 13 19.07 -0.26 12.64
CA GLY A 13 18.52 -0.78 13.88
C GLY A 13 17.00 -0.51 14.06
N ALA A 14 16.48 -0.95 15.23
CA ALA A 14 15.05 -0.85 15.52
C ALA A 14 14.53 0.61 15.59
N HIS A 15 15.29 1.49 16.25
CA HIS A 15 14.94 2.90 16.38
C HIS A 15 14.91 3.61 15.01
N GLY A 16 15.94 3.41 14.18
CA GLY A 16 15.99 3.97 12.83
C GLY A 16 14.86 3.45 11.93
N LEU A 17 14.50 2.16 12.04
CA LEU A 17 13.33 1.61 11.39
C LEU A 17 12.03 2.26 11.86
N GLY A 18 11.88 2.55 13.15
CA GLY A 18 10.73 3.25 13.70
C GLY A 18 10.56 4.64 13.09
N ILE A 19 11.63 5.42 13.03
CA ILE A 19 11.65 6.74 12.39
C ILE A 19 11.29 6.63 10.89
N PHE A 20 11.88 5.68 10.18
CA PHE A 20 11.59 5.45 8.76
C PHE A 20 10.13 5.06 8.52
N GLN A 21 9.58 4.17 9.34
CA GLN A 21 8.18 3.74 9.22
C GLN A 21 7.18 4.86 9.56
N LEU A 22 7.56 5.81 10.42
CA LEU A 22 6.70 6.91 10.85
C LEU A 22 6.41 7.91 9.70
N ILE A 23 7.34 8.07 8.74
CA ILE A 23 7.17 8.98 7.60
C ILE A 23 6.39 8.37 6.43
N LEU A 24 6.32 7.04 6.32
CA LEU A 24 5.69 6.37 5.18
C LEU A 24 4.18 6.68 5.03
N PRO A 25 3.38 6.74 6.11
CA PRO A 25 1.97 7.11 6.01
C PRO A 25 1.74 8.48 5.37
N LEU A 26 2.65 9.43 5.62
CA LEU A 26 2.60 10.76 5.02
C LEU A 26 2.80 10.68 3.49
N GLN A 27 3.77 9.89 3.03
CA GLN A 27 3.97 9.62 1.60
C GLN A 27 2.73 8.99 0.98
N ILE A 28 2.19 7.93 1.61
CA ILE A 28 1.01 7.23 1.11
C ILE A 28 -0.22 8.14 1.05
N LEU A 29 -0.40 9.01 2.03
CA LEU A 29 -1.50 9.98 2.07
C LEU A 29 -1.41 10.96 0.89
N ILE A 30 -0.24 11.58 0.67
CA ILE A 30 -0.04 12.53 -0.42
C ILE A 30 -0.18 11.83 -1.79
N MET A 31 0.39 10.63 -1.94
CA MET A 31 0.21 9.84 -3.16
C MET A 31 -1.27 9.47 -3.39
N SER A 32 -2.03 9.21 -2.34
CA SER A 32 -3.46 8.95 -2.45
C SER A 32 -4.23 10.16 -2.97
N ILE A 33 -3.84 11.35 -2.54
CA ILE A 33 -4.44 12.62 -3.00
C ILE A 33 -4.06 12.91 -4.45
N CYS A 34 -2.77 12.80 -4.80
CA CYS A 34 -2.25 13.27 -6.09
C CYS A 34 -2.48 12.30 -7.25
N ALA A 35 -2.49 10.98 -6.97
CA ALA A 35 -2.32 9.99 -8.03
C ALA A 35 -3.38 8.89 -8.05
N SER A 36 -3.85 8.37 -6.91
CA SER A 36 -4.53 7.08 -6.86
C SER A 36 -5.82 7.00 -7.68
N GLY A 37 -6.66 8.03 -7.65
CA GLY A 37 -7.90 8.07 -8.42
C GLY A 37 -7.64 8.24 -9.92
N ILE A 38 -6.70 9.13 -10.27
CA ILE A 38 -6.34 9.38 -11.67
C ILE A 38 -5.70 8.17 -12.31
N GLN A 39 -4.80 7.46 -11.62
CA GLN A 39 -4.24 6.19 -12.08
C GLN A 39 -5.33 5.18 -12.43
N THR A 40 -6.31 5.02 -11.55
CA THR A 40 -7.44 4.11 -11.77
C THR A 40 -8.30 4.58 -12.94
N ALA A 41 -8.54 5.88 -13.07
CA ALA A 41 -9.30 6.45 -14.19
C ALA A 41 -8.56 6.27 -15.52
N ILE A 42 -7.25 6.52 -15.58
CA ILE A 42 -6.40 6.25 -16.76
C ILE A 42 -6.53 4.79 -17.18
N SER A 43 -6.34 3.85 -16.25
CA SER A 43 -6.42 2.42 -16.55
C SER A 43 -7.80 2.01 -17.07
N ARG A 44 -8.89 2.49 -16.42
CA ARG A 44 -10.27 2.17 -16.83
C ARG A 44 -10.62 2.74 -18.20
N LEU A 45 -10.32 4.02 -18.45
CA LEU A 45 -10.62 4.65 -19.73
C LEU A 45 -9.79 4.05 -20.87
N THR A 46 -8.51 3.75 -20.61
CA THR A 46 -7.65 3.06 -21.57
C THR A 46 -8.20 1.68 -21.94
N ALA A 47 -8.66 0.92 -20.95
CA ALA A 47 -9.25 -0.40 -21.17
C ALA A 47 -10.59 -0.34 -21.92
N ALA A 48 -11.46 0.63 -21.58
CA ALA A 48 -12.77 0.80 -22.19
C ALA A 48 -12.68 1.16 -23.68
N GLU A 49 -11.77 2.08 -24.04
CA GLU A 49 -11.61 2.48 -25.45
C GLU A 49 -10.97 1.42 -26.32
N LYS A 50 -10.10 0.56 -25.75
CA LYS A 50 -9.50 -0.55 -26.52
C LYS A 50 -10.53 -1.56 -27.01
N VAL A 51 -11.69 -1.66 -26.36
CA VAL A 51 -12.80 -2.57 -26.71
C VAL A 51 -13.86 -1.88 -27.59
N SER A 52 -13.80 -0.56 -27.74
CA SER A 52 -14.72 0.22 -28.57
C SER A 52 -14.60 -0.16 -30.06
N LYS A 53 -15.75 -0.23 -30.77
CA LYS A 53 -15.79 -0.51 -32.23
C LYS A 53 -15.03 0.50 -33.09
N ASN A 54 -14.77 1.70 -32.57
CA ASN A 54 -13.90 2.72 -33.16
C ASN A 54 -12.84 3.09 -32.14
N PRO A 55 -11.69 2.40 -32.12
CA PRO A 55 -10.59 2.78 -31.22
C PRO A 55 -10.14 4.19 -31.63
N SER A 56 -10.61 5.17 -30.90
CA SER A 56 -10.25 6.56 -31.17
C SER A 56 -8.77 6.79 -30.80
N ARG A 57 -8.12 7.71 -31.51
CA ARG A 57 -6.78 8.21 -31.16
C ARG A 57 -6.68 8.80 -29.74
N HIS A 58 -7.80 8.82 -29.00
CA HIS A 58 -7.95 9.47 -27.70
C HIS A 58 -7.45 8.66 -26.49
N ILE A 59 -7.06 7.40 -26.65
CA ILE A 59 -6.55 6.57 -25.54
C ILE A 59 -5.33 7.23 -24.89
N SER A 60 -4.39 7.69 -25.69
CA SER A 60 -3.18 8.37 -25.22
C SER A 60 -3.44 9.75 -24.66
N ASP A 61 -4.53 10.43 -25.08
CA ASP A 61 -4.90 11.74 -24.57
C ASP A 61 -5.29 11.67 -23.08
N TYR A 62 -6.06 10.64 -22.67
CA TYR A 62 -6.41 10.43 -21.26
C TYR A 62 -5.15 10.19 -20.40
N PHE A 63 -4.22 9.41 -20.94
CA PHE A 63 -2.96 9.16 -20.25
C PHE A 63 -2.12 10.44 -20.10
N VAL A 64 -1.90 11.19 -21.20
CA VAL A 64 -1.05 12.40 -21.16
C VAL A 64 -1.67 13.47 -20.27
N VAL A 65 -2.96 13.80 -20.45
CA VAL A 65 -3.64 14.84 -19.66
C VAL A 65 -3.69 14.45 -18.18
N GLY A 66 -4.03 13.18 -17.88
CA GLY A 66 -4.08 12.68 -16.51
C GLY A 66 -2.71 12.68 -15.83
N THR A 67 -1.67 12.26 -16.54
CA THR A 67 -0.29 12.25 -16.00
C THR A 67 0.22 13.65 -15.76
N VAL A 68 0.05 14.58 -16.71
CA VAL A 68 0.48 15.98 -16.55
C VAL A 68 -0.24 16.62 -15.36
N PHE A 69 -1.57 16.44 -15.26
CA PHE A 69 -2.33 16.96 -14.11
C PHE A 69 -1.83 16.38 -12.78
N SER A 70 -1.66 15.05 -12.68
CA SER A 70 -1.19 14.40 -11.46
C SER A 70 0.23 14.84 -11.08
N VAL A 71 1.13 14.95 -12.05
CA VAL A 71 2.52 15.38 -11.80
C VAL A 71 2.56 16.84 -11.33
N VAL A 72 1.85 17.75 -12.00
CA VAL A 72 1.77 19.17 -11.57
C VAL A 72 1.20 19.26 -10.16
N PHE A 73 0.13 18.52 -9.88
CA PHE A 73 -0.50 18.48 -8.57
C PHE A 73 0.45 17.91 -7.50
N SER A 74 1.18 16.86 -7.83
CA SER A 74 2.18 16.27 -6.94
C SER A 74 3.39 17.17 -6.70
N LEU A 75 3.80 17.98 -7.67
CA LEU A 75 4.85 19.00 -7.49
C LEU A 75 4.44 20.07 -6.48
N VAL A 76 3.19 20.52 -6.54
CA VAL A 76 2.66 21.51 -5.56
C VAL A 76 2.66 20.91 -4.15
N PHE A 77 2.16 19.69 -3.97
CA PHE A 77 2.17 19.03 -2.67
C PHE A 77 3.58 18.68 -2.18
N SER A 78 4.47 18.30 -3.09
CA SER A 78 5.89 18.04 -2.80
C SER A 78 6.58 19.32 -2.29
N TRP A 79 6.36 20.44 -2.99
CA TRP A 79 6.89 21.75 -2.57
C TRP A 79 6.35 22.17 -1.19
N PHE A 80 5.05 21.98 -0.96
CA PHE A 80 4.43 22.25 0.34
C PHE A 80 5.04 21.38 1.44
N LEU A 81 5.17 20.06 1.20
CA LEU A 81 5.76 19.14 2.16
C LEU A 81 7.23 19.47 2.44
N TYR A 82 7.99 19.84 1.42
CA TYR A 82 9.39 20.24 1.55
C TYR A 82 9.54 21.51 2.40
N SER A 83 8.75 22.55 2.09
CA SER A 83 8.82 23.85 2.75
C SER A 83 8.38 23.81 4.22
N TYR A 84 7.38 22.99 4.51
CA TYR A 84 6.83 22.82 5.88
C TYR A 84 7.31 21.55 6.56
N ALA A 85 8.46 20.96 6.15
CA ALA A 85 8.97 19.71 6.69
C ALA A 85 9.16 19.74 8.21
N ASP A 86 9.64 20.85 8.77
CA ASP A 86 9.82 21.03 10.22
C ASP A 86 8.48 21.05 10.98
N PHE A 87 7.46 21.68 10.41
CA PHE A 87 6.11 21.67 10.98
C PHE A 87 5.55 20.23 11.02
N TRP A 88 5.67 19.49 9.93
CA TRP A 88 5.22 18.09 9.86
C TRP A 88 5.97 17.22 10.85
N ALA A 89 7.29 17.38 10.97
CA ALA A 89 8.13 16.62 11.87
C ALA A 89 7.79 16.89 13.34
N VAL A 90 7.73 18.15 13.75
CA VAL A 90 7.59 18.52 15.16
C VAL A 90 6.13 18.49 15.63
N GLN A 91 5.20 19.06 14.85
CA GLN A 91 3.80 19.20 15.29
C GLN A 91 2.96 17.96 15.02
N ILE A 92 3.18 17.29 13.89
CA ILE A 92 2.36 16.15 13.47
C ILE A 92 2.97 14.82 13.90
N LEU A 93 4.24 14.57 13.51
CA LEU A 93 4.91 13.30 13.81
C LEU A 93 5.52 13.29 15.22
N LYS A 94 5.70 14.45 15.85
CA LYS A 94 6.32 14.64 17.17
C LYS A 94 7.74 14.06 17.28
N GLU A 95 8.46 14.03 16.14
CA GLU A 95 9.81 13.50 16.03
C GLU A 95 10.65 14.40 15.12
N SER A 96 11.48 15.25 15.72
CA SER A 96 12.28 16.25 14.99
C SER A 96 13.27 15.65 13.99
N GLN A 97 13.78 14.44 14.25
CA GLN A 97 14.70 13.75 13.36
C GLN A 97 14.09 13.41 12.00
N THR A 98 12.77 13.44 11.87
CA THR A 98 12.08 13.17 10.61
C THR A 98 12.11 14.32 9.61
N SER A 99 12.44 15.56 10.03
CA SER A 99 12.41 16.73 9.16
C SER A 99 13.27 16.58 7.90
N GLY A 100 14.54 16.24 8.06
CA GLY A 100 15.43 15.96 6.93
C GLY A 100 14.96 14.83 6.03
N LEU A 101 14.37 13.81 6.63
CA LEU A 101 13.83 12.65 5.90
C LEU A 101 12.59 13.04 5.07
N ILE A 102 11.71 13.89 5.61
CA ILE A 102 10.53 14.42 4.92
C ILE A 102 10.94 15.23 3.70
N ARG A 103 12.02 16.04 3.80
CA ARG A 103 12.55 16.79 2.66
C ARG A 103 13.03 15.88 1.53
N ILE A 104 13.77 14.81 1.85
CA ILE A 104 14.20 13.83 0.85
C ILE A 104 12.98 13.10 0.26
N LEU A 105 12.04 12.69 1.12
CA LEU A 105 10.82 11.99 0.74
C LEU A 105 9.96 12.80 -0.22
N SER A 106 9.83 14.13 0.00
CA SER A 106 9.04 15.01 -0.84
C SER A 106 9.50 14.99 -2.29
N LEU A 107 10.82 14.85 -2.55
CA LEU A 107 11.38 14.79 -3.90
C LEU A 107 10.98 13.48 -4.63
N SER A 108 10.70 12.42 -3.90
CA SER A 108 10.28 11.15 -4.50
C SER A 108 8.83 11.15 -5.00
N ILE A 109 7.95 12.02 -4.44
CA ILE A 109 6.51 12.04 -4.72
C ILE A 109 6.18 12.31 -6.21
N PRO A 110 6.73 13.33 -6.88
CA PRO A 110 6.45 13.57 -8.30
C PRO A 110 6.94 12.43 -9.20
N LEU A 111 8.09 11.85 -8.87
CA LEU A 111 8.68 10.72 -9.59
C LEU A 111 7.79 9.48 -9.46
N SER A 112 7.37 9.16 -8.25
CA SER A 112 6.45 8.07 -7.96
C SER A 112 5.10 8.26 -8.67
N THR A 113 4.56 9.47 -8.67
CA THR A 113 3.34 9.82 -9.41
C THR A 113 3.49 9.56 -10.90
N LEU A 114 4.61 9.95 -11.48
CA LEU A 114 4.90 9.81 -12.90
C LEU A 114 4.93 8.33 -13.34
N HIS A 115 5.81 7.51 -12.69
CA HIS A 115 5.95 6.11 -13.11
C HIS A 115 4.70 5.29 -12.83
N THR A 116 3.93 5.60 -11.78
CA THR A 116 2.68 4.89 -11.47
C THR A 116 1.55 5.25 -12.43
N CYS A 117 1.47 6.48 -12.94
CA CYS A 117 0.55 6.85 -14.03
C CYS A 117 0.89 6.10 -15.33
N ILE A 118 2.18 5.99 -15.66
CA ILE A 118 2.65 5.24 -16.83
C ILE A 118 2.32 3.74 -16.66
N SER A 119 2.59 3.17 -15.50
CA SER A 119 2.25 1.78 -15.17
C SER A 119 0.75 1.51 -15.31
N SER A 120 -0.10 2.44 -14.88
CA SER A 120 -1.55 2.35 -14.99
C SER A 120 -2.04 2.40 -16.45
N TYR A 121 -1.38 3.15 -17.31
CA TYR A 121 -1.66 3.16 -18.75
C TYR A 121 -1.38 1.79 -19.39
N TYR A 122 -0.22 1.19 -19.10
CA TYR A 122 0.12 -0.15 -19.60
C TYR A 122 -0.81 -1.23 -19.03
N LEU A 123 -1.22 -1.10 -17.76
CA LEU A 123 -2.19 -2.00 -17.15
C LEU A 123 -3.55 -1.93 -17.86
N GLY A 124 -4.04 -0.72 -18.20
CA GLY A 124 -5.25 -0.52 -18.99
C GLY A 124 -5.16 -1.14 -20.38
N ARG A 125 -3.97 -1.22 -20.94
CA ARG A 125 -3.69 -1.90 -22.22
C ARG A 125 -3.59 -3.44 -22.09
N LYS A 126 -3.81 -3.99 -20.90
CA LYS A 126 -3.63 -5.42 -20.58
C LYS A 126 -2.18 -5.90 -20.74
N GLN A 127 -1.22 -5.02 -20.51
CA GLN A 127 0.22 -5.30 -20.55
C GLN A 127 0.78 -5.29 -19.12
N ALA A 128 0.28 -6.19 -18.26
CA ALA A 128 0.65 -6.25 -16.84
C ALA A 128 2.14 -6.60 -16.59
N GLY A 129 2.81 -7.20 -17.57
CA GLY A 129 4.25 -7.50 -17.47
C GLY A 129 5.12 -6.25 -17.33
N PHE A 130 4.75 -5.13 -17.97
CA PHE A 130 5.49 -3.89 -17.87
C PHE A 130 5.49 -3.30 -16.45
N PRO A 131 4.35 -3.04 -15.80
CA PRO A 131 4.33 -2.58 -14.41
C PRO A 131 5.07 -3.52 -13.45
N ALA A 132 4.94 -4.83 -13.63
CA ALA A 132 5.63 -5.81 -12.81
C ALA A 132 7.16 -5.72 -12.98
N GLY A 133 7.65 -5.57 -14.23
CA GLY A 133 9.07 -5.39 -14.52
C GLY A 133 9.62 -4.09 -13.92
N VAL A 134 8.92 -2.96 -14.07
CA VAL A 134 9.30 -1.67 -13.47
C VAL A 134 9.38 -1.79 -11.95
N GLN A 135 8.41 -2.44 -11.32
CA GLN A 135 8.39 -2.63 -9.87
C GLN A 135 9.57 -3.49 -9.37
N LEU A 136 9.95 -4.53 -10.11
CA LEU A 136 11.14 -5.32 -9.77
C LEU A 136 12.42 -4.50 -9.89
N LEU A 137 12.59 -3.74 -10.97
CA LEU A 137 13.75 -2.86 -11.17
C LEU A 137 13.81 -1.78 -10.09
N GLU A 138 12.68 -1.14 -9.76
CA GLU A 138 12.58 -0.20 -8.64
C GLU A 138 13.11 -0.80 -7.33
N GLN A 139 12.70 -2.03 -6.99
CA GLN A 139 13.17 -2.70 -5.77
C GLN A 139 14.67 -2.99 -5.82
N LEU A 140 15.22 -3.36 -6.99
CA LEU A 140 16.66 -3.59 -7.15
C LEU A 140 17.44 -2.29 -6.99
N PHE A 141 17.04 -1.21 -7.65
CA PHE A 141 17.69 0.09 -7.53
C PHE A 141 17.54 0.70 -6.14
N ARG A 142 16.39 0.52 -5.48
CA ARG A 142 16.18 0.92 -4.09
C ARG A 142 17.14 0.21 -3.15
N THR A 143 17.24 -1.10 -3.25
CA THR A 143 18.10 -1.91 -2.38
C THR A 143 19.57 -1.64 -2.68
N GLY A 144 19.98 -1.64 -3.95
CA GLY A 144 21.34 -1.33 -4.38
C GLY A 144 21.76 0.09 -4.01
N GLY A 145 20.88 1.08 -4.25
CA GLY A 145 21.13 2.47 -3.87
C GLY A 145 21.29 2.65 -2.37
N CYS A 146 20.45 1.99 -1.57
CA CYS A 146 20.59 2.00 -0.11
C CYS A 146 21.91 1.38 0.34
N TYR A 147 22.33 0.27 -0.27
CA TYR A 147 23.62 -0.39 0.02
C TYR A 147 24.81 0.50 -0.36
N ILE A 148 24.76 1.16 -1.51
CA ILE A 148 25.81 2.11 -1.93
C ILE A 148 25.91 3.28 -0.96
N LEU A 149 24.76 3.88 -0.56
CA LEU A 149 24.74 4.96 0.43
C LEU A 149 25.32 4.49 1.79
N TYR A 150 25.00 3.27 2.20
CA TYR A 150 25.60 2.66 3.40
C TYR A 150 27.12 2.58 3.30
N LEU A 151 27.67 2.08 2.19
CA LEU A 151 29.12 1.97 1.98
C LEU A 151 29.80 3.35 1.99
N ILE A 152 29.19 4.36 1.35
CA ILE A 152 29.71 5.73 1.35
C ILE A 152 29.73 6.31 2.78
N CYS A 153 28.67 6.14 3.56
CA CYS A 153 28.64 6.61 4.95
C CYS A 153 29.68 5.88 5.80
N ALA A 154 29.78 4.56 5.65
CA ALA A 154 30.73 3.73 6.40
C ALA A 154 32.20 4.10 6.07
N SER A 155 32.53 4.31 4.79
CA SER A 155 33.88 4.70 4.35
C SER A 155 34.30 6.08 4.85
N GLN A 156 33.32 6.99 5.06
CA GLN A 156 33.55 8.35 5.58
C GLN A 156 33.49 8.44 7.11
N GLY A 157 33.28 7.30 7.81
CA GLY A 157 33.09 7.30 9.26
C GLY A 157 31.86 8.06 9.76
N ARG A 158 30.87 8.31 8.87
CA ARG A 158 29.64 9.02 9.24
C ARG A 158 28.66 8.07 9.93
N ASN A 159 27.90 8.63 10.87
CA ASN A 159 26.83 7.88 11.52
C ASN A 159 25.76 7.45 10.50
N ILE A 160 25.43 6.16 10.56
CA ILE A 160 24.39 5.58 9.71
C ILE A 160 23.03 6.02 10.26
N THR A 161 22.25 6.73 9.46
CA THR A 161 20.93 7.29 9.83
C THR A 161 19.84 6.73 8.93
N PRO A 162 18.56 6.85 9.29
CA PRO A 162 17.43 6.46 8.42
C PRO A 162 17.42 7.16 7.05
N ALA A 163 18.23 8.20 6.84
CA ALA A 163 18.36 8.89 5.56
C ALA A 163 18.84 7.96 4.42
N ILE A 164 19.62 6.91 4.72
CA ILE A 164 20.03 5.93 3.71
C ILE A 164 18.81 5.16 3.15
N ALA A 165 17.82 4.87 3.99
CA ALA A 165 16.61 4.18 3.56
C ALA A 165 15.73 5.07 2.67
N VAL A 166 15.56 6.34 3.04
CA VAL A 166 14.80 7.31 2.24
C VAL A 166 15.54 7.68 0.95
N GLY A 167 16.87 7.82 1.02
CA GLY A 167 17.73 8.02 -0.16
C GLY A 167 17.67 6.84 -1.13
N GLY A 168 17.73 5.62 -0.62
CA GLY A 168 17.53 4.42 -1.42
C GLY A 168 16.16 4.37 -2.09
N ASN A 169 15.10 4.79 -1.37
CA ASN A 169 13.76 4.93 -1.95
C ASN A 169 13.76 5.95 -3.11
N LEU A 170 14.36 7.11 -2.92
CA LEU A 170 14.48 8.15 -3.96
C LEU A 170 15.23 7.62 -5.20
N ILE A 171 16.33 6.89 -5.02
CA ILE A 171 17.09 6.28 -6.13
C ILE A 171 16.21 5.29 -6.91
N GLY A 172 15.44 4.45 -6.21
CA GLY A 172 14.49 3.53 -6.82
C GLY A 172 13.43 4.26 -7.66
N GLU A 173 12.86 5.34 -7.13
CA GLU A 173 11.86 6.16 -7.81
C GLU A 173 12.44 6.91 -9.05
N ILE A 174 13.68 7.38 -8.98
CA ILE A 174 14.39 7.97 -10.12
C ILE A 174 14.54 6.93 -11.22
N ALA A 175 15.07 5.75 -10.89
CA ALA A 175 15.30 4.68 -11.87
C ALA A 175 14.00 4.22 -12.53
N SER A 176 12.95 3.96 -11.73
CA SER A 176 11.64 3.53 -12.25
C SER A 176 10.98 4.59 -13.14
N SER A 177 11.12 5.87 -12.77
CA SER A 177 10.61 6.98 -13.58
C SER A 177 11.34 7.10 -14.91
N PHE A 178 12.67 6.99 -14.92
CA PHE A 178 13.47 7.00 -16.14
C PHE A 178 13.10 5.85 -17.08
N ILE A 179 13.03 4.62 -16.57
CA ILE A 179 12.67 3.44 -17.34
C ILE A 179 11.26 3.59 -17.91
N SER A 180 10.32 4.08 -17.12
CA SER A 180 8.94 4.29 -17.53
C SER A 180 8.80 5.35 -18.61
N LEU A 181 9.50 6.50 -18.47
CA LEU A 181 9.54 7.55 -19.47
C LEU A 181 10.15 7.07 -20.77
N PHE A 182 11.26 6.32 -20.69
CA PHE A 182 11.90 5.76 -21.87
C PHE A 182 10.93 4.82 -22.61
N ALA A 183 10.27 3.92 -21.91
CA ALA A 183 9.31 2.99 -22.50
C ALA A 183 8.13 3.70 -23.18
N VAL A 184 7.55 4.73 -22.54
CA VAL A 184 6.45 5.51 -23.12
C VAL A 184 6.94 6.32 -24.32
N SER A 185 8.13 6.91 -24.25
CA SER A 185 8.73 7.64 -25.39
C SER A 185 8.89 6.74 -26.61
N MET A 186 9.43 5.53 -26.42
CA MET A 186 9.53 4.53 -27.49
C MET A 186 8.16 4.13 -28.01
N HIS A 187 7.19 3.90 -27.12
CA HIS A 187 5.84 3.55 -27.50
C HIS A 187 5.18 4.65 -28.36
N PHE A 188 5.32 5.93 -27.98
CA PHE A 188 4.77 7.05 -28.73
C PHE A 188 5.44 7.24 -30.11
N LYS A 189 6.75 6.95 -30.22
CA LYS A 189 7.45 6.94 -31.50
C LYS A 189 6.87 5.85 -32.44
N VAL A 190 6.69 4.63 -31.93
CA VAL A 190 6.15 3.50 -32.70
C VAL A 190 4.69 3.74 -33.12
N THR A 191 3.88 4.36 -32.26
CA THR A 191 2.46 4.65 -32.55
C THR A 191 2.25 5.96 -33.31
N HIS A 192 3.32 6.69 -33.65
CA HIS A 192 3.26 8.03 -34.26
C HIS A 192 2.31 8.99 -33.52
N TYR A 193 2.22 8.86 -32.18
CA TYR A 193 1.40 9.73 -31.36
C TYR A 193 2.07 11.09 -31.12
N ASN A 194 1.35 12.17 -31.45
CA ASN A 194 1.85 13.52 -31.21
C ASN A 194 1.00 14.22 -30.16
N ILE A 195 1.64 14.59 -29.05
CA ILE A 195 1.01 15.28 -27.90
C ILE A 195 0.37 16.61 -28.33
N ARG A 196 0.90 17.29 -29.37
CA ARG A 196 0.36 18.57 -29.88
C ARG A 196 -1.03 18.43 -30.50
N ASN A 197 -1.46 17.22 -30.83
CA ASN A 197 -2.74 16.95 -31.48
C ASN A 197 -3.92 16.76 -30.50
N ILE A 198 -3.70 16.95 -29.20
CA ILE A 198 -4.78 16.83 -28.20
C ILE A 198 -5.78 17.96 -28.41
N ARG A 199 -6.96 17.55 -28.92
CA ARG A 199 -8.08 18.47 -29.17
C ARG A 199 -8.92 18.64 -27.91
N ARG A 200 -9.00 19.57 -27.12
CA ARG A 200 -9.86 19.77 -25.93
C ARG A 200 -9.34 19.09 -24.65
N PRO A 201 -8.14 19.43 -24.16
CA PRO A 201 -7.57 18.81 -22.96
C PRO A 201 -8.46 18.98 -21.71
N LEU A 202 -9.21 20.10 -21.59
CA LEU A 202 -10.15 20.33 -20.48
C LEU A 202 -11.30 19.32 -20.46
N SER A 203 -11.85 18.96 -21.62
CA SER A 203 -12.92 17.95 -21.71
C SER A 203 -12.42 16.56 -21.31
N VAL A 204 -11.19 16.23 -21.70
CA VAL A 204 -10.51 14.99 -21.30
C VAL A 204 -10.29 14.97 -19.79
N LEU A 205 -9.78 16.07 -19.23
CA LEU A 205 -9.57 16.22 -17.80
C LEU A 205 -10.87 16.11 -17.00
N ARG A 206 -11.95 16.74 -17.47
CA ARG A 206 -13.27 16.67 -16.81
C ARG A 206 -13.80 15.22 -16.74
N LYS A 207 -13.63 14.43 -17.80
CA LYS A 207 -14.00 13.00 -17.80
C LYS A 207 -13.14 12.21 -16.81
N LEU A 208 -11.83 12.46 -16.78
CA LEU A 208 -10.92 11.84 -15.82
C LEU A 208 -11.30 12.17 -14.38
N LEU A 209 -11.55 13.45 -14.08
CA LEU A 209 -11.91 13.90 -12.74
C LEU A 209 -13.26 13.35 -12.28
N HIS A 210 -14.24 13.23 -13.17
CA HIS A 210 -15.52 12.64 -12.84
C HIS A 210 -15.42 11.17 -12.34
N ILE A 211 -14.47 10.42 -12.88
CA ILE A 211 -14.20 9.04 -12.44
C ILE A 211 -13.25 9.02 -11.24
N SER A 212 -12.22 9.87 -11.26
CA SER A 212 -11.16 9.81 -10.27
C SER A 212 -11.56 10.38 -8.90
N VAL A 213 -12.36 11.43 -8.85
CA VAL A 213 -12.71 12.11 -7.59
C VAL A 213 -13.39 11.17 -6.58
N PRO A 214 -14.45 10.41 -6.92
CA PRO A 214 -15.05 9.48 -5.96
C PRO A 214 -14.07 8.39 -5.48
N LEU A 215 -13.21 7.88 -6.38
CA LEU A 215 -12.22 6.87 -6.05
C LEU A 215 -11.12 7.42 -5.13
N THR A 216 -10.69 8.66 -5.41
CA THR A 216 -9.70 9.38 -4.59
C THR A 216 -10.25 9.62 -3.18
N MET A 217 -11.50 10.08 -3.05
CA MET A 217 -12.11 10.34 -1.74
C MET A 217 -12.17 9.09 -0.87
N ASN A 218 -12.58 7.94 -1.43
CA ASN A 218 -12.57 6.67 -0.71
C ASN A 218 -11.17 6.27 -0.25
N LYS A 219 -10.17 6.45 -1.11
CA LYS A 219 -8.77 6.13 -0.80
C LYS A 219 -8.19 7.07 0.26
N ILE A 220 -8.46 8.38 0.13
CA ILE A 220 -8.03 9.39 1.11
C ILE A 220 -8.60 9.07 2.49
N LEU A 221 -9.89 8.76 2.60
CA LEU A 221 -10.52 8.46 3.87
C LEU A 221 -9.79 7.32 4.61
N LEU A 222 -9.59 6.18 3.94
CA LEU A 222 -8.90 5.04 4.53
C LEU A 222 -7.42 5.34 4.85
N THR A 223 -6.75 6.07 3.96
CA THR A 223 -5.33 6.41 4.16
C THR A 223 -5.15 7.43 5.28
N LEU A 224 -6.06 8.39 5.39
CA LEU A 224 -6.05 9.38 6.48
C LEU A 224 -6.24 8.69 7.83
N LEU A 225 -7.25 7.82 7.96
CA LEU A 225 -7.49 7.05 9.17
C LEU A 225 -6.28 6.17 9.53
N GLY A 226 -5.69 5.48 8.54
CA GLY A 226 -4.47 4.69 8.74
C GLY A 226 -3.26 5.56 9.14
N SER A 227 -3.14 6.78 8.61
CA SER A 227 -2.07 7.71 9.00
C SER A 227 -2.23 8.18 10.44
N ILE A 228 -3.46 8.50 10.86
CA ILE A 228 -3.79 8.85 12.25
C ILE A 228 -3.42 7.69 13.18
N GLU A 229 -3.81 6.47 12.84
CA GLU A 229 -3.47 5.26 13.59
C GLU A 229 -1.95 5.16 13.81
N VAL A 230 -1.16 5.24 12.75
CA VAL A 230 0.30 5.10 12.79
C VAL A 230 0.97 6.20 13.63
N ILE A 231 0.54 7.44 13.48
CA ILE A 231 1.10 8.59 14.23
C ILE A 231 0.79 8.47 15.72
N LEU A 232 -0.38 7.97 16.09
CA LEU A 232 -0.80 7.83 17.49
C LEU A 232 -0.04 6.73 18.24
N ILE A 233 0.41 5.66 17.58
CA ILE A 233 1.02 4.51 18.22
C ILE A 233 2.24 4.89 19.08
N PRO A 234 3.30 5.56 18.56
CA PRO A 234 4.46 5.94 19.39
C PRO A 234 4.09 6.88 20.53
N ALA A 235 3.18 7.83 20.28
CA ALA A 235 2.74 8.76 21.31
C ALA A 235 1.99 8.05 22.46
N ARG A 236 1.18 7.03 22.15
CA ARG A 236 0.46 6.24 23.15
C ARG A 236 1.36 5.24 23.88
N LEU A 237 2.38 4.72 23.21
CA LEU A 237 3.40 3.89 23.84
C LEU A 237 4.21 4.67 24.90
N GLN A 238 4.47 5.96 24.68
CA GLN A 238 5.08 6.80 25.72
C GLN A 238 4.19 6.93 26.96
N MET A 239 2.87 6.97 26.79
CA MET A 239 1.94 6.98 27.93
C MET A 239 1.94 5.69 28.74
N SER A 240 2.39 4.56 28.16
CA SER A 240 2.59 3.30 28.90
C SER A 240 3.90 3.25 29.70
N GLY A 241 4.66 4.35 29.76
CA GLY A 241 5.90 4.46 30.53
C GLY A 241 7.19 4.26 29.73
N LEU A 242 7.10 4.13 28.39
CA LEU A 242 8.29 4.01 27.54
C LEU A 242 8.91 5.38 27.25
N THR A 243 10.24 5.41 27.12
CA THR A 243 10.91 6.61 26.62
C THR A 243 10.55 6.87 25.14
N PRO A 244 10.69 8.09 24.62
CA PRO A 244 10.45 8.37 23.20
C PRO A 244 11.25 7.46 22.26
N LYS A 245 12.53 7.19 22.61
CA LYS A 245 13.41 6.32 21.87
C LYS A 245 12.94 4.86 21.86
N ASP A 246 12.53 4.35 23.03
CA ASP A 246 12.05 2.98 23.15
C ASP A 246 10.71 2.79 22.45
N SER A 247 9.82 3.78 22.53
CA SER A 247 8.53 3.77 21.82
C SER A 247 8.72 3.64 20.31
N LEU A 248 9.65 4.39 19.72
CA LEU A 248 9.99 4.29 18.31
C LEU A 248 10.68 2.96 17.97
N SER A 249 11.51 2.44 18.88
CA SER A 249 12.16 1.14 18.70
C SER A 249 11.14 0.00 18.69
N VAL A 250 10.21 -0.02 19.65
CA VAL A 250 9.10 -0.98 19.71
C VAL A 250 8.24 -0.91 18.46
N TYR A 251 7.88 0.30 18.04
CA TYR A 251 7.13 0.53 16.81
C TYR A 251 7.90 0.04 15.56
N GLY A 252 9.21 0.31 15.50
CA GLY A 252 10.09 -0.12 14.40
C GLY A 252 10.25 -1.64 14.31
N ILE A 253 10.42 -2.33 15.45
CA ILE A 253 10.47 -3.79 15.50
C ILE A 253 9.15 -4.38 15.00
N PHE A 254 8.03 -3.83 15.47
CA PHE A 254 6.71 -4.30 15.09
C PHE A 254 6.45 -4.11 13.59
N THR A 255 6.53 -2.86 13.09
CA THR A 255 6.15 -2.49 11.71
C THR A 255 7.24 -2.75 10.69
N GLY A 256 8.50 -2.68 11.09
CA GLY A 256 9.66 -2.84 10.21
C GLY A 256 10.18 -4.28 10.11
N MET A 257 10.02 -5.09 11.15
CA MET A 257 10.55 -6.47 11.22
C MET A 257 9.41 -7.51 11.24
N ALA A 258 8.55 -7.52 12.27
CA ALA A 258 7.57 -8.58 12.47
C ALA A 258 6.43 -8.56 11.43
N LEU A 259 5.78 -7.41 11.25
CA LEU A 259 4.63 -7.28 10.35
C LEU A 259 4.95 -7.65 8.89
N PRO A 260 6.09 -7.25 8.30
CA PRO A 260 6.42 -7.64 6.93
C PRO A 260 6.60 -9.15 6.74
N LEU A 261 7.07 -9.86 7.74
CA LEU A 261 7.22 -11.31 7.69
C LEU A 261 5.84 -11.99 7.69
N ILE A 262 4.94 -11.54 8.56
CA ILE A 262 3.54 -12.01 8.61
C ILE A 262 2.79 -11.69 7.30
N LEU A 263 3.06 -10.54 6.67
CA LEU A 263 2.43 -10.13 5.41
C LEU A 263 3.04 -10.80 4.18
N PHE A 264 4.20 -11.44 4.28
CA PHE A 264 4.86 -12.04 3.12
C PHE A 264 4.01 -13.13 2.43
N PRO A 265 3.41 -14.11 3.14
CA PRO A 265 2.52 -15.08 2.51
C PRO A 265 1.23 -14.47 1.96
N ALA A 266 0.79 -13.30 2.47
CA ALA A 266 -0.38 -12.59 1.96
C ALA A 266 -0.22 -12.17 0.49
N THR A 267 1.00 -12.12 -0.05
CA THR A 267 1.23 -11.84 -1.47
C THR A 267 0.57 -12.88 -2.38
N LEU A 268 0.47 -14.13 -1.94
CA LEU A 268 -0.23 -15.19 -2.67
C LEU A 268 -1.75 -14.94 -2.70
N THR A 269 -2.33 -14.61 -1.54
CA THR A 269 -3.77 -14.30 -1.45
C THR A 269 -4.12 -13.01 -2.18
N ASN A 270 -3.25 -11.99 -2.16
CA ASN A 270 -3.42 -10.75 -2.91
C ASN A 270 -3.43 -10.99 -4.43
N SER A 271 -2.55 -11.84 -4.93
CA SER A 271 -2.51 -12.21 -6.34
C SER A 271 -3.78 -12.94 -6.77
N ALA A 272 -4.23 -13.90 -5.98
CA ALA A 272 -5.50 -14.59 -6.20
C ALA A 272 -6.70 -13.62 -6.13
N ALA A 273 -6.71 -12.73 -5.15
CA ALA A 273 -7.74 -11.72 -4.92
C ALA A 273 -7.91 -10.79 -6.13
N ALA A 274 -6.81 -10.38 -6.76
CA ALA A 274 -6.86 -9.54 -7.96
C ALA A 274 -7.57 -10.23 -9.15
N MET A 275 -7.42 -11.55 -9.28
CA MET A 275 -8.08 -12.36 -10.33
C MET A 275 -9.56 -12.64 -10.02
N LEU A 276 -9.95 -12.58 -8.74
CA LEU A 276 -11.32 -12.86 -8.31
C LEU A 276 -12.31 -11.78 -8.74
N ILE A 277 -11.93 -10.52 -8.68
CA ILE A 277 -12.82 -9.40 -9.01
C ILE A 277 -13.44 -9.58 -10.41
N PRO A 278 -12.66 -9.70 -11.51
CA PRO A 278 -13.24 -9.88 -12.82
C PRO A 278 -13.99 -11.22 -12.97
N SER A 279 -13.50 -12.29 -12.33
CA SER A 279 -14.13 -13.61 -12.42
C SER A 279 -15.53 -13.62 -11.79
N ILE A 280 -15.68 -13.02 -10.61
CA ILE A 280 -16.98 -12.94 -9.91
C ILE A 280 -17.92 -11.99 -10.65
N THR A 281 -17.43 -10.85 -11.13
CA THR A 281 -18.26 -9.92 -11.92
C THR A 281 -18.78 -10.60 -13.18
N GLN A 282 -17.97 -11.39 -13.89
CA GLN A 282 -18.40 -12.13 -15.07
C GLN A 282 -19.46 -13.19 -14.72
N LEU A 283 -19.26 -13.97 -13.67
CA LEU A 283 -20.23 -14.97 -13.22
C LEU A 283 -21.56 -14.34 -12.78
N GLN A 284 -21.50 -13.16 -12.16
CA GLN A 284 -22.67 -12.41 -11.73
C GLN A 284 -23.47 -11.88 -12.93
N THR A 285 -22.80 -11.33 -13.94
CA THR A 285 -23.46 -10.87 -15.18
C THR A 285 -24.12 -12.00 -15.97
N LEU A 286 -23.54 -13.20 -15.90
CA LEU A 286 -24.09 -14.42 -16.52
C LEU A 286 -25.18 -15.10 -15.66
N GLY A 287 -25.44 -14.64 -14.43
CA GLY A 287 -26.44 -15.21 -13.54
C GLY A 287 -26.07 -16.54 -12.88
N TYR A 288 -24.80 -16.96 -12.92
CA TYR A 288 -24.34 -18.26 -12.41
C TYR A 288 -24.12 -18.27 -10.89
N GLN A 289 -25.16 -18.07 -10.10
CA GLN A 289 -25.11 -17.97 -8.63
C GLN A 289 -24.46 -19.19 -7.95
N LYS A 290 -24.83 -20.42 -8.35
CA LYS A 290 -24.22 -21.66 -7.79
C LYS A 290 -22.73 -21.72 -8.02
N ARG A 291 -22.25 -21.20 -9.15
CA ARG A 291 -20.83 -21.16 -9.48
C ARG A 291 -20.07 -20.12 -8.67
N ILE A 292 -20.70 -18.99 -8.39
CA ILE A 292 -20.17 -17.97 -7.48
C ILE A 292 -19.99 -18.57 -6.08
N GLN A 293 -21.01 -19.24 -5.53
CA GLN A 293 -20.94 -19.88 -4.21
C GLN A 293 -19.84 -20.94 -4.15
N TYR A 294 -19.70 -21.77 -5.19
CA TYR A 294 -18.64 -22.76 -5.29
C TYR A 294 -17.25 -22.12 -5.28
N VAL A 295 -17.05 -21.05 -6.06
CA VAL A 295 -15.78 -20.30 -6.11
C VAL A 295 -15.46 -19.69 -4.75
N ILE A 296 -16.44 -19.03 -4.10
CA ILE A 296 -16.27 -18.46 -2.76
C ILE A 296 -15.89 -19.53 -1.74
N GLY A 297 -16.62 -20.65 -1.69
CA GLY A 297 -16.36 -21.74 -0.75
C GLY A 297 -15.00 -22.41 -0.97
N ARG A 298 -14.55 -22.50 -2.23
CA ARG A 298 -13.23 -23.03 -2.57
C ARG A 298 -12.11 -22.11 -2.09
N ILE A 299 -12.25 -20.83 -2.35
CA ILE A 299 -11.26 -19.80 -1.95
C ILE A 299 -11.18 -19.68 -0.44
N PHE A 300 -12.34 -19.68 0.23
CA PHE A 300 -12.41 -19.66 1.69
C PHE A 300 -11.57 -20.80 2.30
N ARG A 301 -11.73 -22.01 1.78
CA ARG A 301 -10.94 -23.16 2.22
C ARG A 301 -9.44 -22.99 1.97
N TYR A 302 -9.05 -22.51 0.79
CA TYR A 302 -7.63 -22.26 0.49
C TYR A 302 -7.02 -21.18 1.38
N CYS A 303 -7.73 -20.09 1.64
CA CYS A 303 -7.24 -19.04 2.54
C CYS A 303 -7.13 -19.52 3.98
N LEU A 304 -8.08 -20.31 4.46
CA LEU A 304 -8.00 -20.92 5.79
C LEU A 304 -6.86 -21.94 5.91
N LEU A 305 -6.64 -22.76 4.89
CA LEU A 305 -5.52 -23.71 4.86
C LEU A 305 -4.19 -22.96 4.86
N LEU A 306 -4.03 -21.96 3.98
CA LEU A 306 -2.81 -21.14 3.94
C LEU A 306 -2.62 -20.37 5.25
N GLY A 307 -3.67 -19.72 5.75
CA GLY A 307 -3.60 -18.96 6.99
C GLY A 307 -3.34 -19.85 8.21
N GLY A 308 -3.97 -21.03 8.27
CA GLY A 308 -3.74 -22.02 9.31
C GLY A 308 -2.32 -22.61 9.27
N SER A 309 -1.81 -22.93 8.09
CA SER A 309 -0.42 -23.40 7.95
C SER A 309 0.59 -22.31 8.34
N CYS A 310 0.35 -21.04 7.96
CA CYS A 310 1.19 -19.92 8.38
C CYS A 310 1.08 -19.66 9.89
N LEU A 311 -0.12 -19.78 10.49
CA LEU A 311 -0.30 -19.69 11.93
C LEU A 311 0.58 -20.72 12.64
N VAL A 312 0.48 -21.99 12.26
CA VAL A 312 1.29 -23.08 12.86
C VAL A 312 2.78 -22.82 12.65
N PHE A 313 3.17 -22.44 11.43
CA PHE A 313 4.57 -22.15 11.10
C PHE A 313 5.15 -21.01 11.97
N PHE A 314 4.46 -19.87 12.05
CA PHE A 314 4.95 -18.72 12.83
C PHE A 314 4.81 -18.93 14.35
N LEU A 315 3.88 -19.76 14.79
CA LEU A 315 3.73 -20.10 16.19
C LEU A 315 4.92 -20.93 16.69
N PHE A 316 5.40 -21.87 15.92
CA PHE A 316 6.56 -22.70 16.31
C PHE A 316 7.91 -22.07 15.95
N LEU A 317 8.01 -21.38 14.82
CA LEU A 317 9.28 -20.85 14.30
C LEU A 317 9.42 -19.33 14.47
N GLY A 318 8.39 -18.62 14.98
CA GLY A 318 8.38 -17.15 15.06
C GLY A 318 9.54 -16.59 15.87
N GLU A 319 9.83 -17.15 17.05
CA GLU A 319 10.95 -16.71 17.88
C GLU A 319 12.31 -17.01 17.23
N PHE A 320 12.46 -18.19 16.63
CA PHE A 320 13.66 -18.55 15.88
C PHE A 320 13.86 -17.59 14.70
N LEU A 321 12.83 -17.29 13.93
CA LEU A 321 12.92 -16.39 12.78
C LEU A 321 13.22 -14.95 13.20
N GLY A 322 12.68 -14.48 14.30
CA GLY A 322 13.00 -13.15 14.85
C GLY A 322 14.49 -13.03 15.22
N ASN A 323 15.03 -14.03 15.88
CA ASN A 323 16.44 -14.08 16.24
C ASN A 323 17.35 -14.29 15.00
N PHE A 324 17.00 -15.20 14.12
CA PHE A 324 17.80 -15.55 12.95
C PHE A 324 17.85 -14.41 11.91
N LEU A 325 16.70 -13.81 11.58
CA LEU A 325 16.61 -12.81 10.51
C LEU A 325 16.95 -11.40 11.00
N PHE A 326 16.57 -11.05 12.23
CA PHE A 326 16.63 -9.67 12.72
C PHE A 326 17.53 -9.50 13.96
N HIS A 327 18.11 -10.56 14.48
CA HIS A 327 18.88 -10.57 15.73
C HIS A 327 18.10 -9.93 16.89
N SER A 328 16.78 -10.15 16.93
CA SER A 328 15.87 -9.52 17.88
C SER A 328 14.87 -10.52 18.46
N GLN A 329 15.05 -10.83 19.74
CA GLN A 329 14.10 -11.67 20.48
C GLN A 329 12.71 -11.03 20.54
N THR A 330 12.64 -9.70 20.66
CA THR A 330 11.37 -8.96 20.68
C THR A 330 10.63 -9.11 19.35
N ALA A 331 11.33 -9.08 18.21
CA ALA A 331 10.73 -9.35 16.91
C ALA A 331 10.13 -10.76 16.86
N GLY A 332 10.85 -11.75 17.41
CA GLY A 332 10.36 -13.13 17.50
C GLY A 332 9.06 -13.25 18.29
N ILE A 333 8.99 -12.62 19.47
CA ILE A 333 7.78 -12.58 20.31
C ILE A 333 6.62 -11.94 19.53
N TYR A 334 6.86 -10.87 18.78
CA TYR A 334 5.80 -10.23 17.99
C TYR A 334 5.34 -11.11 16.83
N ILE A 335 6.26 -11.79 16.13
CA ILE A 335 5.93 -12.75 15.08
C ILE A 335 5.06 -13.89 15.63
N HIS A 336 5.48 -14.47 16.77
CA HIS A 336 4.71 -15.50 17.46
C HIS A 336 3.30 -15.02 17.83
N THR A 337 3.20 -13.84 18.48
CA THR A 337 1.89 -13.29 18.88
C THR A 337 1.01 -12.93 17.68
N MET A 338 1.59 -12.41 16.59
CA MET A 338 0.84 -12.06 15.39
C MET A 338 0.44 -13.27 14.55
N SER A 339 0.98 -14.47 14.79
CA SER A 339 0.63 -15.67 14.04
C SER A 339 -0.88 -15.92 14.03
N TYR A 340 -1.58 -15.62 15.14
CA TYR A 340 -3.03 -15.77 15.28
C TYR A 340 -3.85 -14.90 14.32
N ILE A 341 -3.26 -13.86 13.74
CA ILE A 341 -3.92 -12.93 12.81
C ILE A 341 -3.93 -13.50 11.38
N CYS A 342 -2.97 -14.37 11.03
CA CYS A 342 -2.76 -14.87 9.67
C CYS A 342 -4.03 -15.41 8.99
N PRO A 343 -4.84 -16.31 9.60
CA PRO A 343 -6.03 -16.84 8.93
C PRO A 343 -7.04 -15.76 8.56
N PHE A 344 -7.24 -14.79 9.44
CA PHE A 344 -8.21 -13.71 9.25
C PHE A 344 -7.72 -12.69 8.23
N LEU A 345 -6.47 -12.30 8.31
CA LEU A 345 -5.84 -11.32 7.42
C LEU A 345 -5.84 -11.82 5.96
N TYR A 346 -5.49 -13.09 5.73
CA TYR A 346 -5.45 -13.66 4.38
C TYR A 346 -6.86 -13.89 3.83
N LEU A 347 -7.81 -14.22 4.68
CA LEU A 347 -9.20 -14.35 4.30
C LEU A 347 -9.84 -12.99 3.96
N ASN A 348 -9.57 -11.95 4.75
CA ASN A 348 -10.14 -10.62 4.53
C ASN A 348 -9.76 -10.02 3.16
N THR A 349 -8.53 -10.22 2.68
CA THR A 349 -8.11 -9.74 1.36
C THR A 349 -8.96 -10.34 0.23
N THR A 350 -9.29 -11.62 0.34
CA THR A 350 -10.10 -12.34 -0.64
C THR A 350 -11.59 -12.02 -0.53
N LEU A 351 -12.14 -11.93 0.69
CA LEU A 351 -13.53 -11.51 0.91
C LEU A 351 -13.80 -10.09 0.42
N THR A 352 -12.86 -9.17 0.65
CA THR A 352 -12.89 -7.81 0.09
C THR A 352 -12.99 -7.83 -1.44
N SER A 353 -12.22 -8.70 -2.10
CA SER A 353 -12.24 -8.84 -3.56
C SER A 353 -13.53 -9.46 -4.07
N VAL A 354 -14.10 -10.43 -3.33
CA VAL A 354 -15.43 -11.00 -3.62
C VAL A 354 -16.51 -9.91 -3.58
N LEU A 355 -16.56 -9.12 -2.51
CA LEU A 355 -17.55 -8.03 -2.38
C LEU A 355 -17.38 -6.97 -3.46
N ASN A 356 -16.14 -6.61 -3.81
CA ASN A 356 -15.87 -5.68 -4.91
C ASN A 356 -16.30 -6.27 -6.26
N GLY A 357 -16.08 -7.57 -6.48
CA GLY A 357 -16.54 -8.28 -7.68
C GLY A 357 -18.06 -8.36 -7.79
N LEU A 358 -18.77 -8.43 -6.65
CA LEU A 358 -20.22 -8.35 -6.54
C LEU A 358 -20.78 -6.92 -6.66
N GLY A 359 -19.93 -5.91 -6.91
CA GLY A 359 -20.34 -4.51 -7.04
C GLY A 359 -20.65 -3.80 -5.71
N LYS A 360 -20.34 -4.43 -4.57
CA LYS A 360 -20.63 -3.89 -3.22
C LYS A 360 -19.45 -3.12 -2.62
N SER A 361 -18.74 -2.34 -3.42
CA SER A 361 -17.54 -1.59 -2.98
C SER A 361 -17.83 -0.55 -1.89
N GLY A 362 -19.03 0.06 -1.87
CA GLY A 362 -19.44 1.00 -0.82
C GLY A 362 -19.56 0.33 0.55
N ILE A 363 -20.13 -0.89 0.60
CA ILE A 363 -20.24 -1.68 1.83
C ILE A 363 -18.86 -2.12 2.29
N CYS A 364 -18.01 -2.51 1.35
CA CYS A 364 -16.62 -2.87 1.62
C CYS A 364 -15.84 -1.72 2.26
N LEU A 365 -16.04 -0.48 1.77
CA LEU A 365 -15.49 0.73 2.36
C LEU A 365 -15.99 0.94 3.81
N LEU A 366 -17.31 0.81 4.03
CA LEU A 366 -17.89 0.97 5.37
C LEU A 366 -17.28 -0.03 6.36
N HIS A 367 -17.19 -1.32 5.98
CA HIS A 367 -16.58 -2.34 6.83
C HIS A 367 -15.10 -2.04 7.12
N SER A 368 -14.36 -1.55 6.11
CA SER A 368 -12.96 -1.14 6.29
C SER A 368 -12.82 0.04 7.26
N VAL A 369 -13.71 1.04 7.18
CA VAL A 369 -13.73 2.17 8.12
C VAL A 369 -14.01 1.68 9.54
N ILE A 370 -14.99 0.79 9.73
CA ILE A 370 -15.29 0.20 11.05
C ILE A 370 -14.05 -0.52 11.61
N SER A 371 -13.38 -1.33 10.79
CA SER A 371 -12.16 -2.05 11.20
C SER A 371 -11.07 -1.09 11.65
N VAL A 372 -10.81 -0.01 10.90
CA VAL A 372 -9.79 0.99 11.29
C VAL A 372 -10.21 1.75 12.54
N CYS A 373 -11.50 2.09 12.72
CA CYS A 373 -12.00 2.71 13.94
C CYS A 373 -11.81 1.82 15.17
N ILE A 374 -12.01 0.50 15.04
CA ILE A 374 -11.71 -0.46 16.11
C ILE A 374 -10.23 -0.38 16.47
N ARG A 375 -9.31 -0.44 15.48
CA ARG A 375 -7.87 -0.34 15.76
C ARG A 375 -7.49 0.97 16.44
N ILE A 376 -8.00 2.09 15.94
CA ILE A 376 -7.75 3.41 16.56
C ILE A 376 -8.25 3.43 18.01
N SER A 377 -9.40 2.83 18.31
CA SER A 377 -9.92 2.73 19.70
C SER A 377 -8.95 1.95 20.60
N PHE A 378 -8.40 0.83 20.13
CA PHE A 378 -7.37 0.09 20.87
C PHE A 378 -6.07 0.88 21.02
N VAL A 379 -5.67 1.66 19.99
CA VAL A 379 -4.51 2.56 20.10
C VAL A 379 -4.72 3.61 21.19
N LEU A 380 -5.92 4.18 21.29
CA LEU A 380 -6.23 5.24 22.25
C LEU A 380 -6.34 4.73 23.68
N PHE A 381 -6.98 3.57 23.88
CA PHE A 381 -7.36 3.09 25.22
C PHE A 381 -6.55 1.90 25.70
N ALA A 382 -6.16 0.97 24.83
CA ALA A 382 -5.47 -0.25 25.24
C ALA A 382 -3.93 -0.10 25.26
N ILE A 383 -3.34 0.67 24.34
CA ILE A 383 -1.88 0.88 24.35
C ILE A 383 -1.38 1.56 25.65
N PRO A 384 -2.02 2.61 26.21
CA PRO A 384 -1.54 3.23 27.44
C PRO A 384 -1.47 2.26 28.63
N VAL A 385 -2.30 1.22 28.64
CA VAL A 385 -2.38 0.24 29.75
C VAL A 385 -1.55 -1.02 29.47
N LEU A 386 -1.62 -1.55 28.27
CA LEU A 386 -1.04 -2.85 27.88
C LEU A 386 0.22 -2.72 26.99
N GLY A 387 0.64 -1.48 26.70
CA GLY A 387 1.73 -1.23 25.76
C GLY A 387 1.39 -1.76 24.36
N ILE A 388 2.40 -2.23 23.63
CA ILE A 388 2.23 -2.74 22.27
C ILE A 388 1.29 -3.95 22.18
N ARG A 389 1.13 -4.74 23.26
CA ARG A 389 0.17 -5.85 23.28
C ARG A 389 -1.27 -5.37 23.07
N GLY A 390 -1.60 -4.18 23.59
CA GLY A 390 -2.90 -3.57 23.34
C GLY A 390 -3.18 -3.34 21.86
N TYR A 391 -2.17 -2.93 21.10
CA TYR A 391 -2.28 -2.80 19.65
C TYR A 391 -2.40 -4.13 18.92
N LEU A 392 -1.67 -5.16 19.33
CA LEU A 392 -1.78 -6.51 18.78
C LEU A 392 -3.20 -7.07 18.94
N TYR A 393 -3.81 -6.89 20.11
CA TYR A 393 -5.22 -7.24 20.32
C TYR A 393 -6.16 -6.40 19.44
N GLY A 394 -5.86 -5.11 19.26
CA GLY A 394 -6.63 -4.24 18.38
C GLY A 394 -6.63 -4.72 16.93
N ILE A 395 -5.48 -5.13 16.40
CA ILE A 395 -5.39 -5.72 15.06
C ILE A 395 -6.21 -7.01 14.99
N LEU A 396 -6.05 -7.92 15.94
CA LEU A 396 -6.79 -9.17 15.96
C LEU A 396 -8.31 -8.95 15.99
N CYS A 397 -8.79 -8.09 16.88
CA CYS A 397 -10.21 -7.75 16.99
C CYS A 397 -10.74 -7.09 15.71
N SER A 398 -9.97 -6.18 15.10
CA SER A 398 -10.37 -5.50 13.88
C SER A 398 -10.43 -6.44 12.67
N GLU A 399 -9.47 -7.35 12.53
CA GLU A 399 -9.47 -8.35 11.45
C GLU A 399 -10.60 -9.39 11.64
N LEU A 400 -10.89 -9.80 12.86
CA LEU A 400 -12.04 -10.64 13.19
C LEU A 400 -13.37 -9.95 12.86
N ALA A 401 -13.54 -8.70 13.30
CA ALA A 401 -14.74 -7.92 13.02
C ALA A 401 -14.95 -7.74 11.50
N LEU A 402 -13.88 -7.41 10.76
CA LEU A 402 -13.92 -7.27 9.31
C LEU A 402 -14.33 -8.59 8.62
N ASN A 403 -13.78 -9.71 9.10
CA ASN A 403 -14.08 -11.03 8.58
C ASN A 403 -15.57 -11.39 8.80
N ILE A 404 -16.09 -11.15 10.00
CA ILE A 404 -17.50 -11.38 10.32
C ILE A 404 -18.40 -10.51 9.45
N LEU A 405 -18.14 -9.21 9.36
CA LEU A 405 -18.93 -8.27 8.56
C LEU A 405 -18.95 -8.64 7.07
N HIS A 406 -17.79 -9.00 6.50
CA HIS A 406 -17.70 -9.42 5.12
C HIS A 406 -18.43 -10.74 4.87
N SER A 407 -18.26 -11.73 5.75
CA SER A 407 -18.90 -13.05 5.65
C SER A 407 -20.43 -12.93 5.76
N LEU A 408 -20.94 -12.17 6.73
CA LEU A 408 -22.38 -11.93 6.88
C LEU A 408 -22.97 -11.26 5.64
N GLN A 409 -22.28 -10.26 5.07
CA GLN A 409 -22.73 -9.57 3.87
C GLN A 409 -22.79 -10.50 2.64
N ILE A 410 -21.83 -11.42 2.52
CA ILE A 410 -21.82 -12.42 1.44
C ILE A 410 -22.97 -13.42 1.63
N LEU A 411 -23.22 -13.89 2.86
CA LEU A 411 -24.32 -14.79 3.19
C LEU A 411 -25.68 -14.13 2.88
N GLN A 412 -25.91 -12.89 3.32
CA GLN A 412 -27.14 -12.16 3.02
C GLN A 412 -27.40 -12.03 1.52
N ASN A 413 -26.33 -11.85 0.72
CA ASN A 413 -26.46 -11.75 -0.72
C ASN A 413 -26.89 -13.08 -1.37
N ASN A 414 -26.52 -14.21 -0.75
CA ASN A 414 -26.94 -15.55 -1.20
C ASN A 414 -28.43 -15.82 -0.94
N TYR A 415 -28.98 -15.25 0.14
CA TYR A 415 -30.39 -15.44 0.51
C TYR A 415 -31.34 -14.43 -0.19
N SER A 416 -30.86 -13.22 -0.49
CA SER A 416 -31.69 -12.19 -1.10
C SER A 416 -31.92 -12.38 -2.61
N ASN A 417 -31.26 -13.35 -3.25
CA ASN A 417 -31.45 -13.66 -4.67
C ASN A 417 -31.59 -15.18 -4.91
N PRO A 418 -32.60 -15.86 -4.32
CA PRO A 418 -32.76 -17.31 -4.49
C PRO A 418 -33.37 -17.73 -5.85
N ARG A 419 -33.74 -16.76 -6.72
CA ARG A 419 -34.42 -17.05 -8.00
C ARG A 419 -33.90 -16.11 -9.12
N LYS A 420 -32.99 -16.61 -9.90
CA LYS A 420 -32.99 -16.50 -11.37
C LYS A 420 -32.09 -17.57 -11.95
#